data_d5bc8b0e31e5dca5daeee32027d4c8bd
#
_entry.id   d5bc8b0e31e5dca5daeee32027d4c8bd
#
_cell.length_a   1.000
_cell.length_b   1.000
_cell.length_c   1.000
_cell.angle_alpha   90.00
_cell.angle_beta   90.00
_cell.angle_gamma   90.00
#
_symmetry.space_group_name_H-M   'P 1'
#
loop_
_entity.id
_entity.type
_entity.pdbx_description
1 polymer ?
#
loop_
_entity_poly.entity_id
_entity_poly.type
_entity_poly.pdbx_seq_one_letter_code
_entity_poly.pdbx_strand_id
1 'polypeptide(L)'
;MKRLWWVIGVAVWAVVAGGAVGQAQTADEQAVRAAIQQYFKGHATAQADEMRKAFLPTAHIEGMRNGVFTSWTVDQYVAGFKGQPAADEAQRKRTIDRVDIVGTAAMAKATLVHGATTFTDYFVLVKVPEGWKIANKVYHAAR
;
A
#
# COMPACT_ATOMS: atom_id res chain seq x y z
N MET A 1 -49.95 -39.15 -43.31
CA MET A 1 -49.89 -37.84 -42.56
C MET A 1 -48.79 -37.92 -41.55
N LYS A 2 -47.63 -37.27 -41.85
CA LYS A 2 -46.45 -37.26 -40.94
C LYS A 2 -46.41 -35.90 -40.28
N ARG A 3 -46.59 -35.81 -38.95
CA ARG A 3 -46.46 -34.59 -38.15
C ARG A 3 -44.99 -34.38 -37.81
N LEU A 4 -44.44 -33.30 -38.29
CA LEU A 4 -43.10 -32.84 -38.03
C LEU A 4 -43.11 -31.99 -36.73
N TRP A 5 -42.40 -32.41 -35.67
CA TRP A 5 -42.26 -31.67 -34.43
C TRP A 5 -40.98 -30.87 -34.51
N TRP A 6 -41.12 -29.53 -34.46
CA TRP A 6 -40.00 -28.61 -34.34
C TRP A 6 -39.65 -28.49 -32.86
N VAL A 7 -38.45 -28.93 -32.48
CA VAL A 7 -37.90 -28.67 -31.15
C VAL A 7 -37.13 -27.35 -31.22
N ILE A 8 -37.69 -26.31 -30.59
CA ILE A 8 -36.99 -25.01 -30.44
C ILE A 8 -36.02 -25.15 -29.25
N GLY A 9 -34.75 -25.29 -29.55
CA GLY A 9 -33.69 -25.25 -28.55
C GLY A 9 -33.45 -23.81 -28.09
N VAL A 10 -33.81 -23.49 -26.86
CA VAL A 10 -33.46 -22.21 -26.22
C VAL A 10 -32.03 -22.33 -25.71
N ALA A 11 -31.10 -21.69 -26.40
CA ALA A 11 -29.72 -21.54 -25.93
C ALA A 11 -29.69 -20.44 -24.82
N VAL A 12 -29.52 -20.87 -23.57
CA VAL A 12 -29.29 -19.99 -22.44
C VAL A 12 -27.83 -19.57 -22.49
N TRP A 13 -27.57 -18.33 -22.85
CA TRP A 13 -26.26 -17.71 -22.72
C TRP A 13 -26.05 -17.26 -21.26
N ALA A 14 -25.28 -18.03 -20.48
CA ALA A 14 -24.82 -17.61 -19.19
C ALA A 14 -23.67 -16.60 -19.40
N VAL A 15 -23.96 -15.30 -19.21
CA VAL A 15 -22.94 -14.26 -19.19
C VAL A 15 -22.18 -14.39 -17.87
N VAL A 16 -20.97 -14.96 -17.93
CA VAL A 16 -20.06 -15.01 -16.77
C VAL A 16 -19.48 -13.63 -16.57
N ALA A 17 -20.11 -12.83 -15.70
CA ALA A 17 -19.65 -11.50 -15.28
C ALA A 17 -18.49 -11.53 -14.26
N GLY A 18 -17.73 -12.65 -14.17
CA GLY A 18 -16.71 -12.87 -13.15
C GLY A 18 -15.33 -12.23 -13.40
N GLY A 19 -15.02 -11.83 -14.66
CA GLY A 19 -13.66 -11.43 -15.01
C GLY A 19 -13.25 -10.01 -14.63
N ALA A 20 -14.19 -9.06 -14.58
CA ALA A 20 -13.90 -7.65 -14.37
C ALA A 20 -13.59 -7.28 -12.91
N VAL A 21 -14.23 -7.94 -11.94
CA VAL A 21 -14.00 -7.67 -10.51
C VAL A 21 -12.61 -8.17 -10.08
N GLY A 22 -12.17 -9.32 -10.55
CA GLY A 22 -10.85 -9.86 -10.25
C GLY A 22 -9.71 -9.00 -10.82
N GLN A 23 -9.85 -8.47 -12.04
CA GLN A 23 -8.85 -7.59 -12.65
C GLN A 23 -8.80 -6.20 -11.99
N ALA A 24 -9.94 -5.62 -11.61
CA ALA A 24 -9.99 -4.34 -10.89
C ALA A 24 -9.33 -4.45 -9.52
N GLN A 25 -9.56 -5.53 -8.78
CA GLN A 25 -8.92 -5.78 -7.48
C GLN A 25 -7.41 -5.97 -7.62
N THR A 26 -6.94 -6.66 -8.66
CA THR A 26 -5.50 -6.81 -8.96
C THR A 26 -4.85 -5.46 -9.28
N ALA A 27 -5.50 -4.60 -10.07
CA ALA A 27 -5.00 -3.26 -10.38
C ALA A 27 -4.92 -2.36 -9.14
N ASP A 28 -5.92 -2.40 -8.26
CA ASP A 28 -5.90 -1.66 -7.00
C ASP A 28 -4.84 -2.21 -6.04
N GLU A 29 -4.63 -3.52 -5.97
CA GLU A 29 -3.55 -4.09 -5.18
C GLU A 29 -2.18 -3.62 -5.68
N GLN A 30 -1.95 -3.62 -6.98
CA GLN A 30 -0.71 -3.10 -7.56
C GLN A 30 -0.52 -1.61 -7.23
N ALA A 31 -1.58 -0.81 -7.29
CA ALA A 31 -1.53 0.62 -6.98
C ALA A 31 -1.28 0.89 -5.48
N VAL A 32 -1.86 0.11 -4.57
CA VAL A 32 -1.56 0.17 -3.13
C VAL A 32 -0.10 -0.21 -2.88
N ARG A 33 0.39 -1.29 -3.49
CA ARG A 33 1.80 -1.69 -3.40
C ARG A 33 2.72 -0.59 -3.94
N ALA A 34 2.36 0.08 -5.03
CA ALA A 34 3.13 1.18 -5.59
C ALA A 34 3.21 2.38 -4.62
N ALA A 35 2.13 2.71 -3.89
CA ALA A 35 2.16 3.74 -2.84
C ALA A 35 3.12 3.37 -1.70
N ILE A 36 3.17 2.10 -1.27
CA ILE A 36 4.14 1.64 -0.27
C ILE A 36 5.57 1.61 -0.85
N GLN A 37 5.77 1.24 -2.11
CA GLN A 37 7.08 1.34 -2.76
C GLN A 37 7.57 2.79 -2.85
N GLN A 38 6.67 3.75 -3.05
CA GLN A 38 7.01 5.17 -3.00
C GLN A 38 7.50 5.59 -1.60
N TYR A 39 6.88 5.09 -0.53
CA TYR A 39 7.36 5.25 0.84
C TYR A 39 8.75 4.62 1.03
N PHE A 40 8.99 3.40 0.52
CA PHE A 40 10.31 2.77 0.55
C PHE A 40 11.37 3.59 -0.18
N LYS A 41 11.01 4.16 -1.34
CA LYS A 41 11.89 5.06 -2.10
C LYS A 41 12.27 6.30 -1.29
N GLY A 42 11.30 6.91 -0.58
CA GLY A 42 11.56 8.02 0.32
C GLY A 42 12.62 7.69 1.37
N HIS A 43 12.54 6.49 1.97
CA HIS A 43 13.56 6.00 2.90
C HIS A 43 14.91 5.76 2.23
N ALA A 44 14.92 5.08 1.08
CA ALA A 44 16.14 4.71 0.39
C ALA A 44 16.95 5.92 -0.07
N THR A 45 16.26 6.97 -0.52
CA THR A 45 16.89 8.20 -1.02
C THR A 45 17.10 9.27 0.05
N ALA A 46 16.43 9.13 1.20
CA ALA A 46 16.32 10.15 2.24
C ALA A 46 15.88 11.52 1.70
N GLN A 47 15.07 11.52 0.63
CA GLN A 47 14.53 12.73 0.01
C GLN A 47 13.12 13.01 0.55
N ALA A 48 12.95 14.20 1.15
CA ALA A 48 11.69 14.64 1.73
C ALA A 48 10.53 14.60 0.72
N ASP A 49 10.75 15.08 -0.50
CA ASP A 49 9.72 15.15 -1.53
C ASP A 49 9.30 13.75 -2.05
N GLU A 50 10.25 12.81 -2.13
CA GLU A 50 9.91 11.43 -2.46
C GLU A 50 9.04 10.80 -1.37
N MET A 51 9.34 11.08 -0.10
CA MET A 51 8.52 10.60 1.01
C MET A 51 7.11 11.20 1.00
N ARG A 52 6.99 12.53 0.81
CA ARG A 52 5.69 13.22 0.76
C ARG A 52 4.74 12.66 -0.31
N LYS A 53 5.26 12.20 -1.44
CA LYS A 53 4.45 11.62 -2.53
C LYS A 53 3.63 10.39 -2.10
N ALA A 54 4.10 9.66 -1.08
CA ALA A 54 3.42 8.47 -0.58
C ALA A 54 2.20 8.79 0.31
N PHE A 55 2.20 9.95 0.98
CA PHE A 55 1.25 10.28 2.03
C PHE A 55 0.21 11.31 1.60
N LEU A 56 -0.94 11.30 2.28
CA LEU A 56 -1.79 12.49 2.34
C LEU A 56 -1.10 13.57 3.20
N PRO A 57 -1.31 14.86 2.91
CA PRO A 57 -0.76 15.95 3.74
C PRO A 57 -1.20 15.90 5.21
N THR A 58 -2.37 15.33 5.47
CA THR A 58 -2.97 15.19 6.81
C THR A 58 -2.51 13.92 7.56
N ALA A 59 -1.70 13.09 6.93
CA ALA A 59 -1.25 11.82 7.51
C ALA A 59 -0.34 12.05 8.73
N HIS A 60 -0.38 11.08 9.66
CA HIS A 60 0.53 11.01 10.78
C HIS A 60 1.34 9.70 10.74
N ILE A 61 2.51 9.76 11.33
CA ILE A 61 3.41 8.64 11.55
C ILE A 61 3.53 8.44 13.06
N GLU A 62 2.99 7.35 13.57
CA GLU A 62 2.81 7.14 14.99
C GLU A 62 3.47 5.83 15.45
N GLY A 63 3.90 5.81 16.70
CA GLY A 63 4.46 4.61 17.31
C GLY A 63 5.11 4.85 18.65
N MET A 64 5.60 3.76 19.23
CA MET A 64 6.40 3.82 20.46
C MET A 64 7.89 3.82 20.11
N ARG A 65 8.62 4.83 20.57
CA ARG A 65 10.07 4.90 20.42
C ARG A 65 10.73 5.02 21.80
N ASN A 66 11.51 4.04 22.17
CA ASN A 66 12.18 3.97 23.49
C ASN A 66 11.18 4.16 24.66
N GLY A 67 10.01 3.53 24.56
CA GLY A 67 8.97 3.62 25.59
C GLY A 67 8.13 4.90 25.56
N VAL A 68 8.39 5.83 24.64
CA VAL A 68 7.66 7.11 24.52
C VAL A 68 6.79 7.07 23.26
N PHE A 69 5.53 7.47 23.39
CA PHE A 69 4.64 7.67 22.25
C PHE A 69 5.13 8.82 21.38
N THR A 70 5.18 8.61 20.10
CA THR A 70 5.52 9.62 19.09
C THR A 70 4.42 9.70 18.06
N SER A 71 4.06 10.93 17.66
CA SER A 71 3.15 11.22 16.55
C SER A 71 3.73 12.40 15.79
N TRP A 72 4.04 12.18 14.53
CA TRP A 72 4.59 13.20 13.63
C TRP A 72 3.64 13.44 12.47
N THR A 73 3.45 14.70 12.11
CA THR A 73 2.96 15.03 10.78
C THR A 73 3.99 14.60 9.73
N VAL A 74 3.57 14.51 8.46
CA VAL A 74 4.50 14.17 7.36
C VAL A 74 5.67 15.16 7.32
N ASP A 75 5.42 16.46 7.50
CA ASP A 75 6.47 17.48 7.48
C ASP A 75 7.47 17.34 8.64
N GLN A 76 6.99 17.02 9.83
CA GLN A 76 7.87 16.73 10.96
C GLN A 76 8.70 15.46 10.72
N TYR A 77 8.09 14.42 10.11
CA TYR A 77 8.78 13.18 9.82
C TYR A 77 9.92 13.35 8.82
N VAL A 78 9.69 14.14 7.76
CA VAL A 78 10.69 14.37 6.71
C VAL A 78 11.70 15.45 7.05
N ALA A 79 11.52 16.24 8.12
CA ALA A 79 12.44 17.31 8.52
C ALA A 79 13.87 16.81 8.77
N GLY A 80 14.03 15.52 9.13
CA GLY A 80 15.33 14.87 9.30
C GLY A 80 15.96 14.31 8.00
N PHE A 81 15.27 14.37 6.88
CA PHE A 81 15.75 13.83 5.60
C PHE A 81 16.70 14.82 4.94
N LYS A 82 17.91 14.38 4.65
CA LYS A 82 19.00 15.25 4.13
C LYS A 82 19.32 14.98 2.66
N GLY A 83 18.50 14.18 1.97
CA GLY A 83 18.70 13.83 0.56
C GLY A 83 19.91 12.92 0.32
N GLN A 84 20.46 12.32 1.36
CA GLN A 84 21.58 11.39 1.26
C GLN A 84 21.17 10.04 1.84
N PRO A 85 21.28 8.94 1.07
CA PRO A 85 21.05 7.59 1.58
C PRO A 85 21.88 7.31 2.84
N ALA A 86 21.36 6.43 3.68
CA ALA A 86 22.11 5.95 4.84
C ALA A 86 23.35 5.16 4.38
N ALA A 87 24.42 5.22 5.16
CA ALA A 87 25.67 4.51 4.83
C ALA A 87 25.50 2.99 4.66
N ASP A 88 24.50 2.41 5.35
CA ASP A 88 24.13 0.99 5.31
C ASP A 88 22.96 0.71 4.36
N GLU A 89 22.58 1.64 3.47
CA GLU A 89 21.38 1.48 2.63
C GLU A 89 21.41 0.20 1.79
N ALA A 90 22.57 -0.19 1.30
CA ALA A 90 22.72 -1.41 0.50
C ALA A 90 22.40 -2.71 1.26
N GLN A 91 22.45 -2.69 2.60
CA GLN A 91 22.13 -3.83 3.46
C GLN A 91 20.68 -3.78 3.97
N ARG A 92 19.98 -2.64 3.82
CA ARG A 92 18.60 -2.48 4.29
C ARG A 92 17.64 -3.28 3.43
N LYS A 93 16.66 -3.90 4.09
CA LYS A 93 15.62 -4.69 3.42
C LYS A 93 14.25 -4.11 3.73
N ARG A 94 13.38 -4.10 2.73
CA ARG A 94 12.01 -3.63 2.85
C ARG A 94 11.09 -4.56 2.10
N THR A 95 10.07 -5.07 2.77
CA THR A 95 9.13 -6.06 2.22
C THR A 95 7.70 -5.63 2.51
N ILE A 96 6.83 -5.75 1.53
CA ILE A 96 5.37 -5.61 1.73
C ILE A 96 4.84 -7.01 2.04
N ASP A 97 4.46 -7.23 3.29
CA ASP A 97 4.07 -8.56 3.79
C ASP A 97 2.62 -8.89 3.43
N ARG A 98 1.74 -7.89 3.51
CA ARG A 98 0.30 -8.07 3.28
C ARG A 98 -0.34 -6.78 2.79
N VAL A 99 -1.35 -6.94 1.93
CA VAL A 99 -2.28 -5.89 1.50
C VAL A 99 -3.70 -6.44 1.62
N ASP A 100 -4.63 -5.60 2.06
CA ASP A 100 -6.06 -5.90 2.13
C ASP A 100 -6.84 -4.67 1.66
N ILE A 101 -7.83 -4.87 0.78
CA ILE A 101 -8.53 -3.77 0.09
C ILE A 101 -10.03 -4.01 0.12
N VAL A 102 -10.77 -2.97 0.49
CA VAL A 102 -12.24 -2.92 0.38
C VAL A 102 -12.63 -1.57 -0.24
N GLY A 103 -13.08 -1.59 -1.49
CA GLY A 103 -13.49 -0.39 -2.21
C GLY A 103 -12.37 0.65 -2.30
N THR A 104 -12.56 1.80 -1.67
CA THR A 104 -11.58 2.92 -1.66
C THR A 104 -10.69 2.94 -0.42
N ALA A 105 -10.77 1.95 0.44
CA ALA A 105 -9.96 1.81 1.65
C ALA A 105 -9.05 0.59 1.57
N ALA A 106 -7.82 0.73 2.08
CA ALA A 106 -6.87 -0.38 2.15
C ALA A 106 -6.05 -0.34 3.44
N MET A 107 -5.55 -1.52 3.83
CA MET A 107 -4.47 -1.64 4.78
C MET A 107 -3.28 -2.37 4.16
N ALA A 108 -2.07 -2.05 4.62
CA ALA A 108 -0.87 -2.80 4.29
C ALA A 108 -0.01 -3.02 5.54
N LYS A 109 0.72 -4.13 5.55
CA LYS A 109 1.78 -4.41 6.51
C LYS A 109 3.10 -4.51 5.78
N ALA A 110 4.15 -3.91 6.34
CA ALA A 110 5.49 -4.03 5.81
C ALA A 110 6.52 -4.25 6.92
N THR A 111 7.60 -4.93 6.56
CA THR A 111 8.78 -5.14 7.40
C THR A 111 9.97 -4.40 6.81
N LEU A 112 10.66 -3.60 7.64
CA LEU A 112 11.87 -2.87 7.27
C LEU A 112 13.00 -3.26 8.21
N VAL A 113 14.11 -3.79 7.66
CA VAL A 113 15.32 -4.11 8.41
C VAL A 113 16.37 -3.05 8.13
N HIS A 114 16.65 -2.24 9.15
CA HIS A 114 17.60 -1.14 9.10
C HIS A 114 18.69 -1.34 10.17
N GLY A 115 19.82 -1.93 9.77
CA GLY A 115 20.85 -2.34 10.71
C GLY A 115 20.33 -3.37 11.71
N ALA A 116 20.51 -3.11 13.01
CA ALA A 116 20.04 -3.98 14.10
C ALA A 116 18.56 -3.80 14.45
N THR A 117 17.85 -2.86 13.80
CA THR A 117 16.45 -2.56 14.12
C THR A 117 15.54 -3.11 13.03
N THR A 118 14.54 -3.88 13.44
CA THR A 118 13.45 -4.32 12.57
C THR A 118 12.21 -3.50 12.89
N PHE A 119 11.69 -2.81 11.88
CA PHE A 119 10.42 -2.10 11.96
C PHE A 119 9.31 -2.95 11.35
N THR A 120 8.18 -3.01 12.03
CA THR A 120 6.93 -3.49 11.47
C THR A 120 6.02 -2.29 11.32
N ASP A 121 5.70 -1.95 10.08
CA ASP A 121 4.85 -0.82 9.73
C ASP A 121 3.46 -1.31 9.32
N TYR A 122 2.43 -0.69 9.88
CA TYR A 122 1.04 -0.84 9.47
C TYR A 122 0.56 0.46 8.85
N PHE A 123 -0.01 0.36 7.67
CA PHE A 123 -0.52 1.50 6.90
C PHE A 123 -2.04 1.37 6.73
N VAL A 124 -2.72 2.48 6.81
CA VAL A 124 -4.06 2.64 6.25
C VAL A 124 -3.98 3.58 5.05
N LEU A 125 -4.64 3.21 3.96
CA LEU A 125 -4.59 3.94 2.71
C LEU A 125 -6.01 4.26 2.23
N VAL A 126 -6.12 5.31 1.44
CA VAL A 126 -7.36 5.72 0.80
C VAL A 126 -7.11 6.03 -0.68
N LYS A 127 -8.07 5.65 -1.53
CA LYS A 127 -8.05 5.97 -2.94
C LYS A 127 -8.66 7.36 -3.15
N VAL A 128 -7.82 8.31 -3.54
CA VAL A 128 -8.19 9.68 -3.90
C VAL A 128 -8.09 9.85 -5.43
N PRO A 129 -8.53 10.98 -6.02
CA PRO A 129 -8.44 11.19 -7.47
C PRO A 129 -7.02 11.01 -8.04
N GLU A 130 -5.99 11.35 -7.27
CA GLU A 130 -4.57 11.23 -7.63
C GLU A 130 -4.00 9.82 -7.42
N GLY A 131 -4.80 8.86 -7.00
CA GLY A 131 -4.41 7.48 -6.73
C GLY A 131 -4.43 7.11 -5.25
N TRP A 132 -3.83 5.96 -4.91
CA TRP A 132 -3.76 5.50 -3.52
C TRP A 132 -2.72 6.28 -2.73
N LYS A 133 -3.11 6.75 -1.53
CA LYS A 133 -2.25 7.50 -0.61
C LYS A 133 -2.32 6.93 0.80
N ILE A 134 -1.20 6.97 1.52
CA ILE A 134 -1.14 6.61 2.93
C ILE A 134 -1.84 7.70 3.75
N ALA A 135 -2.92 7.34 4.42
CA ALA A 135 -3.69 8.22 5.29
C ALA A 135 -3.11 8.26 6.71
N ASN A 136 -2.54 7.15 7.17
CA ASN A 136 -1.80 7.07 8.44
C ASN A 136 -0.85 5.87 8.46
N LYS A 137 0.18 5.94 9.31
CA LYS A 137 1.11 4.85 9.56
C LYS A 137 1.36 4.68 11.05
N VAL A 138 1.27 3.44 11.53
CA VAL A 138 1.70 3.07 12.88
C VAL A 138 2.86 2.06 12.79
N TYR A 139 3.86 2.20 13.63
CA TYR A 139 5.03 1.33 13.62
C TYR A 139 5.37 0.74 14.97
N HIS A 140 5.98 -0.46 14.93
CA HIS A 140 6.70 -1.06 16.04
C HIS A 140 8.17 -1.22 15.66
N ALA A 141 9.09 -0.88 16.57
CA ALA A 141 10.53 -1.06 16.40
C ALA A 141 11.04 -2.09 17.40
N ALA A 142 11.58 -3.22 16.90
CA ALA A 142 12.25 -4.25 17.66
C ALA A 142 13.77 -4.14 17.45
N ARG A 143 14.56 -4.37 18.53
CA ARG A 143 16.02 -4.44 18.51
C ARG A 143 16.47 -5.81 18.96
#